data_425a6a4bfc2cfd5bd04e31f2e3aab87d
#
_entry.id   425a6a4bfc2cfd5bd04e31f2e3aab87d
#
_cell.length_a   1.000
_cell.length_b   1.000
_cell.length_c   1.000
_cell.angle_alpha   90.00
_cell.angle_beta   90.00
_cell.angle_gamma   90.00
#
_symmetry.space_group_name_H-M   'P 1'
#
loop_
_entity.id
_entity.type
_entity.pdbx_description
1 polymer ?
#
loop_
_entity_poly.entity_id
_entity_poly.type
_entity_poly.pdbx_seq_one_letter_code
_entity_poly.pdbx_strand_id
1 'polypeptide(L)'
;MSLIEKKGKTFINEEVDRYLYWIEERESIRRKKEDADADPPWTEDEIFKTFKFCQVYREDDRTTRWFAAHIRRPLSAEPEVVMATIIFRFFNLIETGRTLLEHNLHLDWDREKAIEEVSKQPKWVTGAYIVKTPNRMNKVKGVAECITHIWVERERLVSSLEKMTTLQEAWEFLLQYPYIGPFVAYEIVTDLRHTYILDEATDICSWANAGPGAMRGLNRLTGRPLGFCKRSHDW
;
A
#
# COMPACT_ATOMS: atom_id res chain seq x y z
N MET A 1 30.84 6.75 17.45
CA MET A 1 29.47 6.35 17.07
C MET A 1 28.67 6.26 18.36
N SER A 2 27.76 7.20 18.59
CA SER A 2 26.90 7.13 19.78
C SER A 2 25.71 6.21 19.51
N LEU A 3 25.29 5.46 20.53
CA LEU A 3 24.21 4.50 20.46
C LEU A 3 23.03 4.95 21.34
N ILE A 4 21.82 4.71 20.89
CA ILE A 4 20.60 4.96 21.66
C ILE A 4 19.94 3.61 21.90
N GLU A 5 19.60 3.33 23.16
CA GLU A 5 18.79 2.15 23.52
C GLU A 5 17.33 2.56 23.72
N LYS A 6 16.42 1.87 23.04
CA LYS A 6 14.96 2.06 23.20
C LYS A 6 14.23 0.71 23.07
N LYS A 7 13.44 0.38 24.09
CA LYS A 7 12.66 -0.87 24.18
C LYS A 7 13.53 -2.11 23.92
N GLY A 8 14.75 -2.18 24.52
CA GLY A 8 15.68 -3.30 24.35
C GLY A 8 16.34 -3.42 22.98
N LYS A 9 16.26 -2.38 22.13
CA LYS A 9 16.92 -2.31 20.82
C LYS A 9 17.92 -1.18 20.81
N THR A 10 19.08 -1.43 20.21
CA THR A 10 20.18 -0.45 20.06
C THR A 10 20.13 0.16 18.66
N PHE A 11 20.20 1.47 18.60
CA PHE A 11 20.19 2.25 17.35
C PHE A 11 21.45 3.10 17.23
N ILE A 12 21.87 3.38 15.99
CA ILE A 12 22.96 4.30 15.68
C ILE A 12 22.40 5.72 15.66
N ASN A 13 22.87 6.59 16.58
CA ASN A 13 22.33 7.94 16.76
C ASN A 13 22.35 8.74 15.45
N GLU A 14 23.48 8.79 14.75
CA GLU A 14 23.63 9.53 13.50
C GLU A 14 22.63 9.05 12.40
N GLU A 15 22.33 7.76 12.33
CA GLU A 15 21.38 7.24 11.36
C GLU A 15 19.93 7.56 11.78
N VAL A 16 19.66 7.63 13.08
CA VAL A 16 18.37 8.10 13.61
C VAL A 16 18.17 9.58 13.25
N ASP A 17 19.17 10.42 13.49
CA ASP A 17 19.11 11.86 13.17
C ASP A 17 18.87 12.08 11.67
N ARG A 18 19.56 11.33 10.79
CA ARG A 18 19.32 11.36 9.34
C ARG A 18 17.91 10.93 8.96
N TYR A 19 17.38 9.92 9.64
CA TYR A 19 16.02 9.44 9.38
C TYR A 19 14.96 10.43 9.82
N LEU A 20 15.15 11.08 10.98
CA LEU A 20 14.27 12.14 11.47
C LEU A 20 14.32 13.36 10.55
N TYR A 21 15.52 13.81 10.15
CA TYR A 21 15.69 14.87 9.15
C TYR A 21 14.91 14.54 7.85
N TRP A 22 15.03 13.30 7.34
CA TRP A 22 14.31 12.88 6.14
C TRP A 22 12.79 12.99 6.32
N ILE A 23 12.26 12.58 7.47
CA ILE A 23 10.83 12.66 7.78
C ILE A 23 10.37 14.12 7.79
N GLU A 24 11.08 14.97 8.52
CA GLU A 24 10.74 16.40 8.70
C GLU A 24 10.80 17.15 7.36
N GLU A 25 11.87 16.97 6.61
CA GLU A 25 12.05 17.64 5.33
C GLU A 25 11.04 17.17 4.29
N ARG A 26 10.78 15.85 4.22
CA ARG A 26 9.78 15.31 3.30
C ARG A 26 8.37 15.80 3.61
N GLU A 27 8.02 15.90 4.87
CA GLU A 27 6.74 16.44 5.31
C GLU A 27 6.63 17.95 5.08
N SER A 28 7.70 18.69 5.33
CA SER A 28 7.79 20.12 5.02
C SER A 28 7.54 20.40 3.53
N ILE A 29 8.18 19.63 2.65
CA ILE A 29 7.96 19.71 1.20
C ILE A 29 6.50 19.44 0.84
N ARG A 30 5.84 18.45 1.46
CA ARG A 30 4.44 18.15 1.21
C ARG A 30 3.56 19.34 1.57
N ARG A 31 3.74 19.88 2.78
CA ARG A 31 2.94 21.03 3.27
C ARG A 31 3.12 22.26 2.38
N LYS A 32 4.36 22.59 2.00
CA LYS A 32 4.64 23.70 1.09
C LYS A 32 3.99 23.51 -0.29
N LYS A 33 3.93 22.29 -0.81
CA LYS A 33 3.26 21.99 -2.09
C LYS A 33 1.72 22.07 -2.02
N GLU A 34 1.14 21.92 -0.84
CA GLU A 34 -0.30 22.07 -0.62
C GLU A 34 -0.68 23.51 -0.26
N ASP A 35 0.28 24.35 0.10
CA ASP A 35 0.11 25.77 0.36
C ASP A 35 0.06 26.54 -0.98
N ALA A 36 -1.04 27.21 -1.25
CA ALA A 36 -1.24 27.96 -2.49
C ALA A 36 -0.32 29.21 -2.59
N ASP A 37 0.18 29.68 -1.46
CA ASP A 37 1.03 30.88 -1.38
C ASP A 37 2.54 30.53 -1.41
N ALA A 38 2.88 29.26 -1.46
CA ALA A 38 4.28 28.80 -1.48
C ALA A 38 4.77 28.52 -2.91
N ASP A 39 5.88 29.16 -3.29
CA ASP A 39 6.57 28.96 -4.56
C ASP A 39 7.76 27.98 -4.45
N PRO A 40 8.06 27.20 -5.52
CA PRO A 40 9.28 26.40 -5.56
C PRO A 40 10.56 27.30 -5.58
N PRO A 41 11.72 26.79 -5.09
CA PRO A 41 11.93 25.43 -4.58
C PRO A 41 11.37 25.24 -3.16
N TRP A 42 10.76 24.08 -2.90
CA TRP A 42 10.20 23.73 -1.58
C TRP A 42 11.24 23.19 -0.58
N THR A 43 12.47 23.04 -1.02
CA THR A 43 13.61 22.53 -0.23
C THR A 43 14.92 23.04 -0.80
N GLU A 44 15.93 23.19 0.05
CA GLU A 44 17.30 23.45 -0.37
C GLU A 44 18.15 22.16 -0.48
N ASP A 45 17.64 21.04 -0.03
CA ASP A 45 18.34 19.76 -0.11
C ASP A 45 18.34 19.21 -1.56
N GLU A 46 19.52 19.04 -2.13
CA GLU A 46 19.73 18.61 -3.52
C GLU A 46 19.19 17.19 -3.78
N ILE A 47 19.16 16.31 -2.76
CA ILE A 47 18.60 14.96 -2.89
C ILE A 47 17.10 15.07 -3.05
N PHE A 48 16.42 15.88 -2.23
CA PHE A 48 14.98 16.09 -2.33
C PHE A 48 14.55 16.89 -3.55
N LYS A 49 15.42 17.76 -4.11
CA LYS A 49 15.17 18.43 -5.38
C LYS A 49 15.15 17.46 -6.56
N THR A 50 16.03 16.44 -6.54
CA THR A 50 16.27 15.55 -7.68
C THR A 50 15.50 14.23 -7.61
N PHE A 51 15.30 13.68 -6.42
CA PHE A 51 14.64 12.38 -6.24
C PHE A 51 13.21 12.52 -5.73
N LYS A 52 12.32 11.63 -6.22
CA LYS A 52 10.95 11.50 -5.72
C LYS A 52 10.92 10.46 -4.61
N PHE A 53 10.47 10.88 -3.44
CA PHE A 53 10.25 10.01 -2.29
C PHE A 53 8.77 9.78 -2.04
N CYS A 54 8.42 8.64 -1.43
CA CYS A 54 7.09 8.39 -0.91
C CYS A 54 6.69 9.43 0.15
N GLN A 55 5.41 9.55 0.42
CA GLN A 55 4.93 10.35 1.55
C GLN A 55 5.35 9.70 2.88
N VAL A 56 5.51 10.52 3.91
CA VAL A 56 5.80 10.04 5.28
C VAL A 56 4.63 9.21 5.79
N TYR A 57 3.42 9.74 5.62
CA TYR A 57 2.20 9.06 6.00
C TYR A 57 1.49 8.49 4.76
N ARG A 58 1.00 7.26 4.89
CA ARG A 58 0.29 6.57 3.81
C ARG A 58 -0.95 7.34 3.36
N GLU A 59 -1.72 7.88 4.30
CA GLU A 59 -2.95 8.61 4.01
C GLU A 59 -2.71 9.95 3.28
N ASP A 60 -1.47 10.44 3.23
CA ASP A 60 -1.08 11.63 2.46
C ASP A 60 -0.68 11.30 1.02
N ASP A 61 -0.54 10.01 0.66
CA ASP A 61 -0.34 9.62 -0.73
C ASP A 61 -1.56 9.97 -1.59
N ARG A 62 -1.32 10.60 -2.73
CA ARG A 62 -2.38 11.08 -3.62
C ARG A 62 -3.34 9.96 -4.05
N THR A 63 -2.80 8.79 -4.38
CA THR A 63 -3.60 7.65 -4.84
C THR A 63 -4.40 7.07 -3.69
N THR A 64 -3.79 6.95 -2.51
CA THR A 64 -4.46 6.48 -1.29
C THR A 64 -5.55 7.46 -0.84
N ARG A 65 -5.29 8.77 -0.86
CA ARG A 65 -6.33 9.80 -0.55
C ARG A 65 -7.53 9.69 -1.48
N TRP A 66 -7.27 9.55 -2.78
CA TRP A 66 -8.34 9.38 -3.76
C TRP A 66 -9.15 8.11 -3.51
N PHE A 67 -8.47 6.98 -3.32
CA PHE A 67 -9.11 5.71 -3.01
C PHE A 67 -9.93 5.77 -1.71
N ALA A 68 -9.37 6.35 -0.66
CA ALA A 68 -10.05 6.54 0.61
C ALA A 68 -11.33 7.38 0.47
N ALA A 69 -11.30 8.46 -0.32
CA ALA A 69 -12.44 9.35 -0.50
C ALA A 69 -13.57 8.74 -1.36
N HIS A 70 -13.22 7.96 -2.39
CA HIS A 70 -14.18 7.54 -3.42
C HIS A 70 -14.63 6.08 -3.30
N ILE A 71 -13.84 5.23 -2.62
CA ILE A 71 -14.12 3.79 -2.49
C ILE A 71 -14.15 3.38 -1.03
N ARG A 72 -13.03 3.52 -0.29
CA ARG A 72 -12.89 2.96 1.05
C ARG A 72 -13.88 3.54 2.06
N ARG A 73 -13.98 4.88 2.18
CA ARG A 73 -14.90 5.51 3.14
C ARG A 73 -16.37 5.28 2.80
N PRO A 74 -16.83 5.45 1.54
CA PRO A 74 -18.21 5.12 1.18
C PRO A 74 -18.62 3.69 1.50
N LEU A 75 -17.70 2.74 1.43
CA LEU A 75 -17.95 1.31 1.66
C LEU A 75 -17.42 0.81 3.03
N SER A 76 -16.99 1.70 3.92
CA SER A 76 -16.25 1.30 5.14
C SER A 76 -17.03 0.40 6.10
N ALA A 77 -18.35 0.40 6.03
CA ALA A 77 -19.25 -0.45 6.83
C ALA A 77 -19.86 -1.62 6.02
N GLU A 78 -19.49 -1.77 4.74
CA GLU A 78 -20.08 -2.74 3.82
C GLU A 78 -19.06 -3.82 3.45
N PRO A 79 -19.49 -5.10 3.31
CA PRO A 79 -18.59 -6.21 2.96
C PRO A 79 -17.92 -6.06 1.59
N GLU A 80 -18.53 -5.30 0.68
CA GLU A 80 -18.02 -4.96 -0.64
C GLU A 80 -16.70 -4.22 -0.60
N VAL A 81 -16.37 -3.56 0.51
CA VAL A 81 -15.11 -2.84 0.69
C VAL A 81 -13.89 -3.74 0.49
N VAL A 82 -14.00 -5.01 0.83
CA VAL A 82 -12.90 -5.98 0.67
C VAL A 82 -12.54 -6.14 -0.80
N MET A 83 -13.51 -6.50 -1.63
CA MET A 83 -13.26 -6.71 -3.06
C MET A 83 -12.95 -5.40 -3.78
N ALA A 84 -13.61 -4.30 -3.45
CA ALA A 84 -13.33 -2.98 -4.01
C ALA A 84 -11.88 -2.55 -3.71
N THR A 85 -11.37 -2.83 -2.51
CA THR A 85 -9.97 -2.59 -2.14
C THR A 85 -9.02 -3.46 -2.96
N ILE A 86 -9.28 -4.76 -3.06
CA ILE A 86 -8.46 -5.70 -3.82
C ILE A 86 -8.41 -5.27 -5.29
N ILE A 87 -9.55 -5.05 -5.91
CA ILE A 87 -9.64 -4.63 -7.31
C ILE A 87 -8.85 -3.35 -7.55
N PHE A 88 -9.05 -2.32 -6.72
CA PHE A 88 -8.32 -1.07 -6.86
C PHE A 88 -6.80 -1.26 -6.69
N ARG A 89 -6.36 -2.03 -5.69
CA ARG A 89 -4.93 -2.24 -5.41
C ARG A 89 -4.20 -3.06 -6.47
N PHE A 90 -4.89 -3.84 -7.28
CA PHE A 90 -4.27 -4.48 -8.44
C PHE A 90 -3.90 -3.48 -9.56
N PHE A 91 -4.60 -2.36 -9.66
CA PHE A 91 -4.30 -1.29 -10.63
C PHE A 91 -3.54 -0.11 -10.00
N ASN A 92 -3.92 0.29 -8.83
CA ASN A 92 -3.35 1.36 -8.00
C ASN A 92 -3.12 2.67 -8.78
N LEU A 93 -4.07 3.06 -9.62
CA LEU A 93 -4.04 4.26 -10.44
C LEU A 93 -5.40 4.96 -10.39
N ILE A 94 -5.40 6.29 -10.18
CA ILE A 94 -6.63 7.09 -10.02
C ILE A 94 -7.50 7.02 -11.28
N GLU A 95 -6.88 7.15 -12.44
CA GLU A 95 -7.59 7.11 -13.73
C GLU A 95 -8.32 5.79 -13.92
N THR A 96 -7.65 4.67 -13.63
CA THR A 96 -8.29 3.35 -13.63
C THR A 96 -9.36 3.22 -12.56
N GLY A 97 -9.12 3.78 -11.36
CA GLY A 97 -10.13 3.84 -10.31
C GLY A 97 -11.42 4.55 -10.74
N ARG A 98 -11.31 5.65 -11.49
CA ARG A 98 -12.48 6.34 -12.07
C ARG A 98 -13.25 5.44 -13.03
N THR A 99 -12.55 4.75 -13.93
CA THR A 99 -13.16 3.78 -14.84
C THR A 99 -13.87 2.64 -14.11
N LEU A 100 -13.24 2.12 -13.03
CA LEU A 100 -13.87 1.09 -12.20
C LEU A 100 -15.18 1.58 -11.56
N LEU A 101 -15.21 2.84 -11.08
CA LEU A 101 -16.42 3.45 -10.52
C LEU A 101 -17.49 3.69 -11.59
N GLU A 102 -17.11 4.31 -12.73
CA GLU A 102 -18.01 4.65 -13.83
C GLU A 102 -18.76 3.45 -14.36
N HIS A 103 -18.08 2.30 -14.45
CA HIS A 103 -18.66 1.06 -14.95
C HIS A 103 -19.12 0.09 -13.85
N ASN A 104 -19.13 0.53 -12.58
CA ASN A 104 -19.49 -0.28 -11.41
C ASN A 104 -18.65 -1.55 -11.21
N LEU A 105 -17.46 -1.61 -11.79
CA LEU A 105 -16.59 -2.80 -11.75
C LEU A 105 -15.96 -3.08 -10.38
N HIS A 106 -16.00 -2.13 -9.47
CA HIS A 106 -15.52 -2.28 -8.10
C HIS A 106 -16.52 -3.04 -7.20
N LEU A 107 -17.81 -3.06 -7.56
CA LEU A 107 -18.89 -3.76 -6.83
C LEU A 107 -19.42 -4.98 -7.59
N ASP A 108 -19.38 -4.94 -8.91
CA ASP A 108 -19.85 -6.02 -9.77
C ASP A 108 -18.79 -6.28 -10.86
N TRP A 109 -17.92 -7.24 -10.58
CA TRP A 109 -16.74 -7.50 -11.41
C TRP A 109 -17.13 -8.26 -12.67
N ASP A 110 -16.99 -7.59 -13.82
CA ASP A 110 -17.05 -8.18 -15.15
C ASP A 110 -15.65 -8.13 -15.78
N ARG A 111 -15.05 -9.31 -15.99
CA ARG A 111 -13.69 -9.47 -16.53
C ARG A 111 -13.53 -8.87 -17.92
N GLU A 112 -14.47 -9.18 -18.82
CA GLU A 112 -14.37 -8.75 -20.23
C GLU A 112 -14.56 -7.25 -20.35
N LYS A 113 -15.54 -6.70 -19.64
CA LYS A 113 -15.77 -5.26 -19.56
C LYS A 113 -14.58 -4.53 -18.94
N ALA A 114 -13.99 -5.08 -17.90
CA ALA A 114 -12.79 -4.50 -17.28
C ALA A 114 -11.61 -4.47 -18.26
N ILE A 115 -11.37 -5.54 -19.02
CA ILE A 115 -10.34 -5.59 -20.05
C ILE A 115 -10.61 -4.55 -21.14
N GLU A 116 -11.84 -4.46 -21.64
CA GLU A 116 -12.22 -3.51 -22.66
C GLU A 116 -11.99 -2.06 -22.20
N GLU A 117 -12.55 -1.68 -21.06
CA GLU A 117 -12.54 -0.28 -20.61
C GLU A 117 -11.14 0.16 -20.14
N VAL A 118 -10.43 -0.69 -19.40
CA VAL A 118 -9.08 -0.38 -18.92
C VAL A 118 -8.07 -0.32 -20.07
N SER A 119 -8.24 -1.15 -21.12
CA SER A 119 -7.34 -1.13 -22.29
C SER A 119 -7.46 0.14 -23.13
N LYS A 120 -8.51 0.92 -23.01
CA LYS A 120 -8.67 2.23 -23.69
C LYS A 120 -7.72 3.29 -23.13
N GLN A 121 -7.20 3.08 -21.93
CA GLN A 121 -6.32 4.02 -21.24
C GLN A 121 -4.87 3.89 -21.72
N PRO A 122 -4.16 5.01 -21.94
CA PRO A 122 -2.73 4.97 -22.29
C PRO A 122 -1.87 4.45 -21.13
N LYS A 123 -2.34 4.60 -19.90
CA LYS A 123 -1.73 4.08 -18.69
C LYS A 123 -2.82 3.61 -17.74
N TRP A 124 -2.75 2.38 -17.28
CA TRP A 124 -3.77 1.71 -16.48
C TRP A 124 -3.26 1.20 -15.13
N VAL A 125 -1.95 1.31 -14.87
CA VAL A 125 -1.30 0.92 -13.61
C VAL A 125 -0.16 1.90 -13.31
N THR A 126 0.12 2.15 -12.04
CA THR A 126 1.28 2.96 -11.68
C THR A 126 2.58 2.20 -11.93
N GLY A 127 3.62 2.91 -12.41
CA GLY A 127 4.89 2.30 -12.78
C GLY A 127 5.69 1.70 -11.60
N ALA A 128 5.37 2.10 -10.37
CA ALA A 128 6.01 1.58 -9.15
C ALA A 128 5.33 0.30 -8.63
N TYR A 129 4.17 -0.06 -9.17
CA TYR A 129 3.35 -1.17 -8.70
C TYR A 129 3.52 -2.37 -9.63
N ILE A 130 4.35 -3.33 -9.23
CA ILE A 130 4.62 -4.53 -10.03
C ILE A 130 3.70 -5.64 -9.54
N VAL A 131 2.60 -5.85 -10.25
CA VAL A 131 1.71 -7.00 -10.04
C VAL A 131 2.19 -8.17 -10.89
N LYS A 132 2.39 -9.33 -10.28
CA LYS A 132 2.63 -10.59 -11.01
C LYS A 132 1.34 -11.00 -11.70
N THR A 133 1.45 -11.50 -12.92
CA THR A 133 0.33 -11.97 -13.73
C THR A 133 0.68 -13.32 -14.36
N PRO A 134 -0.30 -14.12 -14.76
CA PRO A 134 -0.04 -15.36 -15.48
C PRO A 134 0.89 -15.16 -16.68
N ASN A 135 1.78 -16.13 -16.91
CA ASN A 135 2.73 -16.09 -18.01
C ASN A 135 2.00 -16.06 -19.36
N ARG A 136 2.59 -15.35 -20.34
CA ARG A 136 2.10 -15.25 -21.72
C ARG A 136 0.79 -14.49 -21.92
N MET A 137 0.25 -13.84 -20.88
CA MET A 137 -0.90 -12.96 -21.03
C MET A 137 -0.48 -11.50 -21.22
N ASN A 138 -1.27 -10.73 -21.98
CA ASN A 138 -1.22 -9.28 -21.93
C ASN A 138 -1.46 -8.86 -20.47
N LYS A 139 -0.73 -7.84 -20.02
CA LYS A 139 -0.76 -7.41 -18.59
C LYS A 139 -2.16 -7.06 -18.09
N VAL A 140 -2.98 -6.34 -18.86
CA VAL A 140 -4.37 -6.00 -18.48
C VAL A 140 -5.19 -7.27 -18.31
N LYS A 141 -5.13 -8.18 -19.30
CA LYS A 141 -5.82 -9.47 -19.24
C LYS A 141 -5.35 -10.30 -18.05
N GLY A 142 -4.03 -10.30 -17.80
CA GLY A 142 -3.45 -11.01 -16.67
C GLY A 142 -3.91 -10.48 -15.29
N VAL A 143 -4.01 -9.16 -15.14
CA VAL A 143 -4.55 -8.54 -13.91
C VAL A 143 -6.03 -8.86 -13.76
N ALA A 144 -6.81 -8.74 -14.84
CA ALA A 144 -8.24 -9.08 -14.80
C ALA A 144 -8.46 -10.57 -14.44
N GLU A 145 -7.62 -11.47 -14.93
CA GLU A 145 -7.65 -12.89 -14.56
C GLU A 145 -7.37 -13.10 -13.07
N CYS A 146 -6.34 -12.46 -12.52
CA CYS A 146 -6.03 -12.54 -11.10
C CYS A 146 -7.21 -12.09 -10.22
N ILE A 147 -7.83 -10.97 -10.59
CA ILE A 147 -9.01 -10.46 -9.87
C ILE A 147 -10.17 -11.45 -9.97
N THR A 148 -10.42 -12.01 -11.16
CA THR A 148 -11.52 -12.96 -11.39
C THR A 148 -11.37 -14.22 -10.51
N HIS A 149 -10.15 -14.75 -10.37
CA HIS A 149 -9.91 -15.87 -9.45
C HIS A 149 -10.29 -15.55 -8.01
N ILE A 150 -9.99 -14.34 -7.54
CA ILE A 150 -10.33 -13.92 -6.17
C ILE A 150 -11.85 -13.66 -6.07
N TRP A 151 -12.42 -13.05 -7.11
CA TRP A 151 -13.86 -12.71 -7.16
C TRP A 151 -14.78 -13.92 -7.00
N VAL A 152 -14.40 -15.04 -7.60
CA VAL A 152 -15.17 -16.30 -7.48
C VAL A 152 -15.26 -16.76 -6.02
N GLU A 153 -14.26 -16.50 -5.21
CA GLU A 153 -14.21 -16.88 -3.79
C GLU A 153 -14.57 -15.73 -2.84
N ARG A 154 -15.12 -14.61 -3.32
CA ARG A 154 -15.31 -13.38 -2.55
C ARG A 154 -16.09 -13.56 -1.25
N GLU A 155 -17.15 -14.38 -1.25
CA GLU A 155 -17.97 -14.62 -0.07
C GLU A 155 -17.19 -15.33 1.03
N ARG A 156 -16.41 -16.35 0.66
CA ARG A 156 -15.50 -17.05 1.58
C ARG A 156 -14.40 -16.10 2.07
N LEU A 157 -13.84 -15.29 1.19
CA LEU A 157 -12.78 -14.33 1.51
C LEU A 157 -13.26 -13.30 2.53
N VAL A 158 -14.41 -12.67 2.30
CA VAL A 158 -15.01 -11.70 3.22
C VAL A 158 -15.32 -12.35 4.57
N SER A 159 -16.07 -13.46 4.58
CA SER A 159 -16.46 -14.14 5.82
C SER A 159 -15.26 -14.69 6.62
N SER A 160 -14.12 -14.90 5.98
CA SER A 160 -12.88 -15.27 6.67
C SER A 160 -12.19 -14.06 7.28
N LEU A 161 -12.11 -12.94 6.56
CA LEU A 161 -11.50 -11.70 7.06
C LEU A 161 -12.28 -11.11 8.23
N GLU A 162 -13.61 -11.19 8.23
CA GLU A 162 -14.46 -10.73 9.34
C GLU A 162 -14.22 -11.46 10.67
N LYS A 163 -13.58 -12.62 10.64
CA LYS A 163 -13.26 -13.41 11.84
C LYS A 163 -11.85 -13.15 12.37
N MET A 164 -11.06 -12.37 11.64
CA MET A 164 -9.67 -12.13 12.01
C MET A 164 -9.58 -10.98 13.01
N THR A 165 -8.68 -11.13 13.96
CA THR A 165 -8.50 -10.18 15.07
C THR A 165 -7.19 -9.42 14.99
N THR A 166 -6.36 -9.73 13.98
CA THR A 166 -5.07 -9.08 13.75
C THR A 166 -4.83 -8.79 12.27
N LEU A 167 -4.08 -7.73 11.98
CA LEU A 167 -3.61 -7.43 10.63
C LEU A 167 -2.70 -8.53 10.10
N GLN A 168 -1.91 -9.15 10.98
CA GLN A 168 -1.01 -10.23 10.61
C GLN A 168 -1.78 -11.46 10.10
N GLU A 169 -2.81 -11.91 10.82
CA GLU A 169 -3.66 -13.03 10.38
C GLU A 169 -4.30 -12.75 9.02
N ALA A 170 -4.85 -11.56 8.83
CA ALA A 170 -5.44 -11.15 7.57
C ALA A 170 -4.41 -11.12 6.43
N TRP A 171 -3.19 -10.64 6.70
CA TRP A 171 -2.10 -10.64 5.73
C TRP A 171 -1.67 -12.06 5.36
N GLU A 172 -1.47 -12.95 6.33
CA GLU A 172 -1.11 -14.36 6.10
C GLU A 172 -2.19 -15.10 5.31
N PHE A 173 -3.45 -14.84 5.60
CA PHE A 173 -4.58 -15.40 4.87
C PHE A 173 -4.61 -14.94 3.40
N LEU A 174 -4.41 -13.65 3.14
CA LEU A 174 -4.38 -13.12 1.78
C LEU A 174 -3.25 -13.71 0.93
N LEU A 175 -2.12 -14.13 1.53
CA LEU A 175 -1.03 -14.79 0.82
C LEU A 175 -1.41 -16.14 0.22
N GLN A 176 -2.53 -16.75 0.63
CA GLN A 176 -3.00 -18.01 0.08
C GLN A 176 -3.63 -17.83 -1.32
N TYR A 177 -4.02 -16.60 -1.67
CA TYR A 177 -4.62 -16.30 -2.97
C TYR A 177 -3.57 -16.14 -4.07
N PRO A 178 -3.79 -16.71 -5.26
CA PRO A 178 -2.88 -16.58 -6.38
C PRO A 178 -2.62 -15.09 -6.70
N TYR A 179 -1.35 -14.76 -6.94
CA TYR A 179 -0.88 -13.41 -7.32
C TYR A 179 -1.00 -12.32 -6.25
N ILE A 180 -1.52 -12.62 -5.06
CA ILE A 180 -1.38 -11.75 -3.89
C ILE A 180 -0.06 -12.09 -3.21
N GLY A 181 0.97 -11.29 -3.51
CA GLY A 181 2.26 -11.40 -2.82
C GLY A 181 2.30 -10.57 -1.54
N PRO A 182 3.38 -10.68 -0.73
CA PRO A 182 3.50 -9.99 0.56
C PRO A 182 3.28 -8.48 0.50
N PHE A 183 3.68 -7.84 -0.59
CA PHE A 183 3.48 -6.40 -0.80
C PHE A 183 2.00 -6.07 -1.04
N VAL A 184 1.33 -6.76 -1.96
CA VAL A 184 -0.08 -6.51 -2.29
C VAL A 184 -0.97 -6.84 -1.09
N ALA A 185 -0.72 -7.95 -0.39
CA ALA A 185 -1.43 -8.29 0.84
C ALA A 185 -1.29 -7.19 1.91
N TYR A 186 -0.07 -6.64 2.08
CA TYR A 186 0.15 -5.55 3.03
C TYR A 186 -0.58 -4.27 2.63
N GLU A 187 -0.59 -3.93 1.36
CA GLU A 187 -1.36 -2.81 0.82
C GLU A 187 -2.87 -2.96 1.12
N ILE A 188 -3.41 -4.16 0.97
CA ILE A 188 -4.83 -4.46 1.24
C ILE A 188 -5.13 -4.33 2.74
N VAL A 189 -4.40 -5.01 3.62
CA VAL A 189 -4.70 -4.97 5.06
C VAL A 189 -4.51 -3.56 5.66
N THR A 190 -3.55 -2.78 5.16
CA THR A 190 -3.37 -1.40 5.60
C THR A 190 -4.49 -0.46 5.15
N ASP A 191 -5.29 -0.82 4.17
CA ASP A 191 -6.53 -0.12 3.85
C ASP A 191 -7.71 -0.64 4.67
N LEU A 192 -7.84 -1.96 4.78
CA LEU A 192 -8.95 -2.59 5.52
C LEU A 192 -8.93 -2.27 7.03
N ARG A 193 -7.77 -1.91 7.61
CA ARG A 193 -7.69 -1.43 9.00
C ARG A 193 -8.47 -0.13 9.28
N HIS A 194 -8.94 0.54 8.24
CA HIS A 194 -9.78 1.74 8.32
C HIS A 194 -11.25 1.44 7.99
N THR A 195 -11.65 0.18 8.05
CA THR A 195 -13.00 -0.31 7.76
C THR A 195 -13.42 -1.28 8.85
N TYR A 196 -14.71 -1.59 8.96
CA TYR A 196 -15.23 -2.51 9.96
C TYR A 196 -14.57 -3.89 9.97
N ILE A 197 -13.87 -4.25 8.89
CA ILE A 197 -13.19 -5.55 8.76
C ILE A 197 -12.01 -5.68 9.75
N LEU A 198 -11.19 -4.63 9.91
CA LEU A 198 -9.95 -4.68 10.70
C LEU A 198 -9.69 -3.43 11.56
N ASP A 199 -10.67 -2.56 11.78
CA ASP A 199 -10.49 -1.35 12.61
C ASP A 199 -10.31 -1.67 14.09
N GLU A 200 -10.75 -2.84 14.54
CA GLU A 200 -10.55 -3.36 15.90
C GLU A 200 -9.36 -4.33 16.02
N ALA A 201 -8.53 -4.47 14.97
CA ALA A 201 -7.38 -5.38 15.02
C ALA A 201 -6.39 -4.99 16.14
N THR A 202 -6.03 -5.97 16.97
CA THR A 202 -5.26 -5.74 18.19
C THR A 202 -3.80 -5.38 17.95
N ASP A 203 -3.29 -5.59 16.75
CA ASP A 203 -1.91 -5.36 16.33
C ASP A 203 -1.71 -4.10 15.45
N ILE A 204 -2.73 -3.24 15.29
CA ILE A 204 -2.67 -2.02 14.45
C ILE A 204 -1.42 -1.16 14.72
N CYS A 205 -1.03 -1.04 15.99
CA CYS A 205 0.11 -0.22 16.41
C CYS A 205 1.40 -1.02 16.63
N SER A 206 1.39 -2.32 16.44
CA SER A 206 2.53 -3.19 16.79
C SER A 206 3.03 -4.06 15.63
N TRP A 207 2.21 -4.31 14.61
CA TRP A 207 2.61 -5.14 13.47
C TRP A 207 2.75 -4.33 12.18
N ALA A 208 3.78 -4.67 11.40
CA ALA A 208 3.99 -4.16 10.06
C ALA A 208 4.80 -5.17 9.22
N ASN A 209 4.42 -5.34 7.96
CA ASN A 209 5.25 -6.09 7.01
C ASN A 209 6.29 -5.17 6.37
N ALA A 210 7.54 -5.27 6.87
CA ALA A 210 8.64 -4.49 6.32
C ALA A 210 9.05 -5.01 4.93
N GLY A 211 8.77 -4.26 3.90
CA GLY A 211 9.28 -4.53 2.56
C GLY A 211 10.81 -4.34 2.46
N PRO A 212 11.44 -4.73 1.32
CA PRO A 212 12.91 -4.70 1.17
C PRO A 212 13.54 -3.32 1.41
N GLY A 213 12.83 -2.25 1.09
CA GLY A 213 13.29 -0.87 1.35
C GLY A 213 13.31 -0.55 2.84
N ALA A 214 12.20 -0.82 3.53
CA ALA A 214 12.09 -0.63 4.97
C ALA A 214 13.10 -1.50 5.73
N MET A 215 13.29 -2.77 5.32
CA MET A 215 14.29 -3.67 5.89
C MET A 215 15.71 -3.08 5.82
N ARG A 216 16.11 -2.54 4.66
CA ARG A 216 17.41 -1.89 4.51
C ARG A 216 17.56 -0.66 5.41
N GLY A 217 16.50 0.14 5.53
CA GLY A 217 16.46 1.29 6.44
C GLY A 217 16.64 0.88 7.90
N LEU A 218 15.87 -0.11 8.35
CA LEU A 218 15.95 -0.66 9.71
C LEU A 218 17.34 -1.27 10.01
N ASN A 219 17.93 -1.98 9.05
CA ASN A 219 19.28 -2.51 9.19
C ASN A 219 20.32 -1.41 9.36
N ARG A 220 20.18 -0.31 8.60
CA ARG A 220 21.05 0.86 8.73
C ARG A 220 20.92 1.49 10.11
N LEU A 221 19.71 1.73 10.58
CA LEU A 221 19.43 2.30 11.90
C LEU A 221 20.03 1.47 13.05
N THR A 222 20.10 0.14 12.88
CA THR A 222 20.58 -0.79 13.90
C THR A 222 22.00 -1.29 13.67
N GLY A 223 22.72 -0.76 12.66
CA GLY A 223 24.10 -1.17 12.34
C GLY A 223 24.26 -2.57 11.77
N ARG A 224 23.19 -3.18 11.26
CA ARG A 224 23.22 -4.49 10.64
C ARG A 224 23.66 -4.41 9.17
N PRO A 225 24.20 -5.50 8.59
CA PRO A 225 24.43 -5.56 7.15
C PRO A 225 23.14 -5.26 6.36
N LEU A 226 23.21 -4.46 5.32
CA LEU A 226 22.02 -4.03 4.56
C LEU A 226 21.21 -5.19 3.96
N GLY A 227 21.86 -6.31 3.63
CA GLY A 227 21.23 -7.52 3.13
C GLY A 227 20.71 -8.47 4.22
N PHE A 228 20.82 -8.10 5.50
CA PHE A 228 20.31 -8.94 6.59
C PHE A 228 18.78 -9.02 6.51
N CYS A 229 18.27 -10.27 6.41
CA CYS A 229 16.84 -10.53 6.32
C CYS A 229 16.37 -11.18 7.62
N LYS A 230 15.65 -10.43 8.44
CA LYS A 230 14.84 -10.98 9.54
C LYS A 230 13.38 -11.06 9.10
N ARG A 231 12.62 -11.99 9.64
CA ARG A 231 11.17 -12.02 9.45
C ARG A 231 10.53 -10.79 10.12
N SER A 232 9.40 -10.33 9.59
CA SER A 232 8.74 -9.08 10.01
C SER A 232 8.40 -9.00 11.50
N HIS A 233 8.17 -10.13 12.17
CA HIS A 233 7.85 -10.18 13.60
C HIS A 233 9.06 -10.09 14.54
N ASP A 234 10.26 -9.95 14.01
CA ASP A 234 11.49 -9.81 14.81
C ASP A 234 11.87 -8.34 15.05
N TRP A 235 11.01 -7.37 14.66
CA TRP A 235 11.26 -5.93 14.79
C TRP A 235 10.50 -5.26 15.93
#